data_726672e2151b40fab90fb689d0e9d14e
#
_entry.id   726672e2151b40fab90fb689d0e9d14e
#
_cell.length_a   1.000
_cell.length_b   1.000
_cell.length_c   1.000
_cell.angle_alpha   90.00
_cell.angle_beta   90.00
_cell.angle_gamma   90.00
#
_symmetry.space_group_name_H-M   'P 1'
#
loop_
_entity.id
_entity.type
_entity.pdbx_description
1 polymer ?
#
loop_
_entity_poly.entity_id
_entity_poly.type
_entity_poly.pdbx_seq_one_letter_code
_entity_poly.pdbx_strand_id
1 'polypeptide(L)'
;MTGRSAVFKDAVLLILWMAGSCVLLRAQTKSFAGDWWLASTGAEQEGFILGYGDCFADPDSLRVHMLMDDGTLRIAISDYYQGHAAQRARPTAEVLKDIWSGHIPVRGAEKAQPGEGWRARHGFFDGGWWKGSNAAERLGFIEGYTTCVNSAKNKAAHLQLPPSAYVQWVDLWYAGGGDGEVSAQRQGVKVTDVLLRVGNHPASEGR
;
A
#
# COMPACT_ATOMS: atom_id res chain seq x y z
N MET A 1 -17.32 59.01 21.25
CA MET A 1 -17.83 57.98 20.33
C MET A 1 -16.67 57.43 19.54
N THR A 2 -15.88 56.52 20.12
CA THR A 2 -14.73 55.88 19.46
C THR A 2 -14.48 54.48 20.09
N GLY A 3 -15.32 53.50 19.73
CA GLY A 3 -15.21 52.18 20.34
C GLY A 3 -15.52 51.00 19.41
N ARG A 4 -15.71 51.20 18.10
CA ARG A 4 -16.16 50.14 17.18
C ARG A 4 -15.11 49.65 16.17
N SER A 5 -13.87 50.20 16.17
CA SER A 5 -12.90 49.88 15.12
C SER A 5 -11.88 48.79 15.50
N ALA A 6 -11.71 48.46 16.79
CA ALA A 6 -10.73 47.50 17.25
C ALA A 6 -11.19 46.03 17.08
N VAL A 7 -12.46 45.73 17.37
CA VAL A 7 -13.03 44.40 17.36
C VAL A 7 -13.07 43.78 15.95
N PHE A 8 -13.16 44.59 14.92
CA PHE A 8 -13.24 44.11 13.53
C PHE A 8 -11.86 43.65 12.96
N LYS A 9 -10.78 44.23 13.47
CA LYS A 9 -9.43 43.87 13.01
C LYS A 9 -8.98 42.50 13.55
N ASP A 10 -9.35 42.18 14.79
CA ASP A 10 -9.00 40.90 15.41
C ASP A 10 -9.80 39.74 14.83
N ALA A 11 -11.06 39.95 14.44
CA ALA A 11 -11.88 38.93 13.80
C ALA A 11 -11.38 38.55 12.39
N VAL A 12 -10.88 39.53 11.62
CA VAL A 12 -10.34 39.30 10.26
C VAL A 12 -9.02 38.54 10.32
N LEU A 13 -8.17 38.84 11.32
CA LEU A 13 -6.90 38.14 11.54
C LEU A 13 -7.10 36.65 11.95
N LEU A 14 -8.12 36.38 12.76
CA LEU A 14 -8.47 35.02 13.20
C LEU A 14 -9.01 34.16 12.03
N ILE A 15 -9.81 34.77 11.14
CA ILE A 15 -10.34 34.07 9.95
C ILE A 15 -9.22 33.75 8.95
N LEU A 16 -8.27 34.67 8.77
CA LEU A 16 -7.11 34.43 7.90
C LEU A 16 -6.17 33.36 8.46
N TRP A 17 -6.05 33.25 9.78
CA TRP A 17 -5.24 32.20 10.43
C TRP A 17 -5.89 30.83 10.30
N MET A 18 -7.21 30.73 10.45
CA MET A 18 -7.95 29.46 10.23
C MET A 18 -7.97 29.02 8.76
N ALA A 19 -8.07 29.96 7.82
CA ALA A 19 -7.99 29.64 6.39
C ALA A 19 -6.59 29.17 5.96
N GLY A 20 -5.52 29.70 6.55
CA GLY A 20 -4.14 29.28 6.31
C GLY A 20 -3.84 27.86 6.83
N SER A 21 -4.48 27.45 7.92
CA SER A 21 -4.28 26.11 8.51
C SER A 21 -5.00 24.99 7.72
N CYS A 22 -6.09 25.31 7.00
CA CYS A 22 -6.79 24.33 6.14
C CYS A 22 -6.05 23.99 4.85
N VAL A 23 -5.11 24.81 4.40
CA VAL A 23 -4.37 24.55 3.15
C VAL A 23 -3.23 23.55 3.35
N LEU A 24 -2.78 23.34 4.59
CA LEU A 24 -1.66 22.41 4.91
C LEU A 24 -2.09 20.97 5.19
N LEU A 25 -3.39 20.69 5.23
CA LEU A 25 -3.94 19.32 5.36
C LEU A 25 -4.25 18.66 4.00
N ARG A 26 -3.59 19.04 2.91
CA ARG A 26 -3.44 18.12 1.81
C ARG A 26 -2.60 16.98 2.35
N ALA A 27 -3.25 15.86 2.66
CA ALA A 27 -2.59 14.60 2.90
C ALA A 27 -1.54 14.45 1.80
N GLN A 28 -0.26 14.66 2.15
CA GLN A 28 0.82 14.30 1.25
C GLN A 28 0.65 12.81 1.04
N THR A 29 0.13 12.44 -0.12
CA THR A 29 0.14 11.04 -0.54
C THR A 29 1.61 10.63 -0.49
N LYS A 30 1.96 9.82 0.51
CA LYS A 30 3.31 9.32 0.70
C LYS A 30 3.76 8.76 -0.64
N SER A 31 4.76 9.38 -1.24
CA SER A 31 5.33 8.88 -2.48
C SER A 31 6.18 7.67 -2.14
N PHE A 32 5.74 6.48 -2.54
CA PHE A 32 6.52 5.25 -2.43
C PHE A 32 7.55 5.22 -3.57
N ALA A 33 8.59 6.06 -3.44
CA ALA A 33 9.67 6.22 -4.40
C ALA A 33 10.99 5.72 -3.80
N GLY A 34 12.10 5.91 -4.50
CA GLY A 34 13.39 5.33 -4.12
C GLY A 34 13.91 5.73 -2.75
N ASP A 35 13.69 6.97 -2.30
CA ASP A 35 14.11 7.37 -0.96
C ASP A 35 13.31 6.64 0.13
N TRP A 36 11.99 6.47 -0.06
CA TRP A 36 11.18 5.64 0.82
C TRP A 36 11.67 4.18 0.79
N TRP A 37 11.90 3.63 -0.39
CA TRP A 37 12.36 2.24 -0.55
C TRP A 37 13.66 1.97 0.18
N LEU A 38 14.66 2.85 0.00
CA LEU A 38 15.97 2.70 0.61
C LEU A 38 15.96 2.92 2.14
N ALA A 39 14.97 3.64 2.66
CA ALA A 39 14.78 3.86 4.11
C ALA A 39 13.92 2.76 4.76
N SER A 40 13.14 2.00 3.99
CA SER A 40 12.27 0.94 4.49
C SER A 40 13.04 -0.30 4.90
N THR A 41 12.49 -1.06 5.85
CA THR A 41 13.04 -2.37 6.23
C THR A 41 12.86 -3.40 5.14
N GLY A 42 13.67 -4.47 5.14
CA GLY A 42 13.51 -5.57 4.19
C GLY A 42 12.10 -6.20 4.22
N ALA A 43 11.51 -6.32 5.42
CA ALA A 43 10.16 -6.86 5.57
C ALA A 43 9.08 -5.92 4.98
N GLU A 44 9.22 -4.60 5.15
CA GLU A 44 8.32 -3.62 4.56
C GLU A 44 8.43 -3.61 3.02
N GLN A 45 9.64 -3.73 2.49
CA GLN A 45 9.90 -3.86 1.05
C GLN A 45 9.27 -5.14 0.47
N GLU A 46 9.44 -6.28 1.13
CA GLU A 46 8.81 -7.54 0.74
C GLU A 46 7.29 -7.45 0.78
N GLY A 47 6.74 -6.93 1.88
CA GLY A 47 5.30 -6.67 1.99
C GLY A 47 4.79 -5.82 0.82
N PHE A 48 5.49 -4.74 0.44
CA PHE A 48 5.11 -3.91 -0.70
C PHE A 48 5.05 -4.69 -2.01
N ILE A 49 6.05 -5.54 -2.28
CA ILE A 49 6.06 -6.39 -3.48
C ILE A 49 4.86 -7.34 -3.45
N LEU A 50 4.58 -7.99 -2.30
CA LEU A 50 3.48 -8.93 -2.13
C LEU A 50 2.11 -8.26 -2.35
N GLY A 51 1.87 -7.13 -1.71
CA GLY A 51 0.60 -6.41 -1.82
C GLY A 51 0.37 -5.82 -3.21
N TYR A 52 1.40 -5.25 -3.81
CA TYR A 52 1.33 -4.75 -5.18
C TYR A 52 1.07 -5.88 -6.17
N GLY A 53 1.77 -7.01 -6.01
CA GLY A 53 1.61 -8.20 -6.83
C GLY A 53 0.22 -8.82 -6.72
N ASP A 54 -0.35 -8.91 -5.51
CA ASP A 54 -1.70 -9.48 -5.32
C ASP A 54 -2.80 -8.64 -6.01
N CYS A 55 -2.65 -7.31 -6.01
CA CYS A 55 -3.54 -6.42 -6.76
C CYS A 55 -3.31 -6.48 -8.27
N PHE A 56 -2.04 -6.53 -8.69
CA PHE A 56 -1.66 -6.45 -10.10
C PHE A 56 -1.81 -7.78 -10.83
N ALA A 57 -1.83 -8.89 -10.10
CA ALA A 57 -1.97 -10.24 -10.65
C ALA A 57 -3.34 -10.47 -11.28
N ASP A 58 -3.51 -9.97 -12.50
CA ASP A 58 -4.56 -10.46 -13.38
C ASP A 58 -4.19 -11.90 -13.79
N PRO A 59 -5.10 -12.88 -13.57
CA PRO A 59 -4.82 -14.30 -13.85
C PRO A 59 -4.34 -14.56 -15.28
N ASP A 60 -4.68 -13.69 -16.23
CA ASP A 60 -4.45 -13.93 -17.65
C ASP A 60 -3.26 -13.16 -18.25
N SER A 61 -2.82 -12.04 -17.67
CA SER A 61 -1.86 -11.15 -18.32
C SER A 61 -0.41 -11.25 -17.83
N LEU A 62 -0.14 -11.88 -16.70
CA LEU A 62 1.16 -11.82 -16.00
C LEU A 62 1.90 -13.16 -15.89
N ARG A 63 1.59 -14.10 -16.75
CA ARG A 63 2.14 -15.45 -16.71
C ARG A 63 3.66 -15.56 -16.84
N VAL A 64 4.36 -14.52 -17.27
CA VAL A 64 5.76 -14.68 -17.70
C VAL A 64 6.76 -13.94 -16.82
N HIS A 65 6.37 -12.87 -16.12
CA HIS A 65 7.35 -11.95 -15.53
C HIS A 65 7.38 -11.92 -14.00
N MET A 66 6.42 -12.53 -13.31
CA MET A 66 6.33 -12.53 -11.84
C MET A 66 7.03 -13.74 -11.19
N LEU A 67 8.05 -14.26 -11.80
CA LEU A 67 8.69 -15.53 -11.41
C LEU A 67 9.97 -15.36 -10.60
N MET A 68 10.39 -14.12 -10.43
CA MET A 68 11.46 -13.84 -9.50
C MET A 68 10.91 -14.01 -8.08
N ASP A 69 11.69 -14.62 -7.20
CA ASP A 69 11.37 -14.59 -5.79
C ASP A 69 11.44 -13.15 -5.25
N ASP A 70 10.71 -12.91 -4.16
CA ASP A 70 10.56 -11.56 -3.61
C ASP A 70 11.89 -10.98 -3.13
N GLY A 71 12.80 -11.83 -2.67
CA GLY A 71 14.15 -11.44 -2.29
C GLY A 71 14.95 -10.92 -3.48
N THR A 72 14.90 -11.62 -4.62
CA THR A 72 15.52 -11.19 -5.87
C THR A 72 14.92 -9.87 -6.37
N LEU A 73 13.58 -9.73 -6.34
CA LEU A 73 12.92 -8.47 -6.71
C LEU A 73 13.33 -7.32 -5.79
N ARG A 74 13.38 -7.56 -4.49
CA ARG A 74 13.79 -6.58 -3.49
C ARG A 74 15.23 -6.09 -3.75
N ILE A 75 16.15 -7.00 -4.02
CA ILE A 75 17.54 -6.68 -4.35
C ILE A 75 17.59 -5.88 -5.66
N ALA A 76 16.89 -6.31 -6.70
CA ALA A 76 16.88 -5.63 -8.00
C ALA A 76 16.37 -4.19 -7.91
N ILE A 77 15.31 -3.93 -7.14
CA ILE A 77 14.79 -2.58 -6.93
C ILE A 77 15.81 -1.74 -6.14
N SER A 78 16.44 -2.33 -5.13
CA SER A 78 17.45 -1.65 -4.31
C SER A 78 18.67 -1.27 -5.14
N ASP A 79 19.17 -2.18 -5.95
CA ASP A 79 20.30 -1.94 -6.87
C ASP A 79 19.97 -0.86 -7.89
N TYR A 80 18.73 -0.87 -8.42
CA TYR A 80 18.27 0.17 -9.32
C TYR A 80 18.38 1.57 -8.70
N TYR A 81 17.84 1.77 -7.50
CA TYR A 81 17.89 3.09 -6.85
C TYR A 81 19.27 3.48 -6.34
N GLN A 82 20.10 2.51 -5.94
CA GLN A 82 21.48 2.77 -5.54
C GLN A 82 22.34 3.16 -6.74
N GLY A 83 22.16 2.49 -7.87
CA GLY A 83 22.89 2.77 -9.11
C GLY A 83 22.41 4.01 -9.87
N HIS A 84 21.19 4.48 -9.61
CA HIS A 84 20.55 5.56 -10.36
C HIS A 84 20.01 6.65 -9.42
N ALA A 85 20.90 7.37 -8.72
CA ALA A 85 20.51 8.39 -7.75
C ALA A 85 19.53 9.45 -8.30
N ALA A 86 19.66 9.83 -9.56
CA ALA A 86 18.74 10.75 -10.24
C ALA A 86 17.32 10.19 -10.43
N GLN A 87 17.14 8.88 -10.32
CA GLN A 87 15.85 8.20 -10.48
C GLN A 87 15.14 7.91 -9.15
N ARG A 88 15.68 8.39 -8.03
CA ARG A 88 15.06 8.14 -6.70
C ARG A 88 13.67 8.74 -6.54
N ALA A 89 13.33 9.75 -7.33
CA ALA A 89 11.98 10.30 -7.36
C ALA A 89 10.97 9.40 -8.12
N ARG A 90 11.44 8.40 -8.87
CA ARG A 90 10.58 7.50 -9.62
C ARG A 90 9.80 6.58 -8.67
N PRO A 91 8.48 6.40 -8.86
CA PRO A 91 7.68 5.51 -8.03
C PRO A 91 8.16 4.05 -8.06
N THR A 92 8.24 3.41 -6.90
CA THR A 92 8.67 2.00 -6.78
C THR A 92 7.78 1.05 -7.59
N ALA A 93 6.49 1.33 -7.66
CA ALA A 93 5.55 0.57 -8.49
C ALA A 93 5.91 0.58 -9.99
N GLU A 94 6.44 1.68 -10.51
CA GLU A 94 6.89 1.76 -11.91
C GLU A 94 8.18 0.98 -12.13
N VAL A 95 9.12 1.08 -11.20
CA VAL A 95 10.37 0.29 -11.26
C VAL A 95 10.06 -1.20 -11.21
N LEU A 96 9.15 -1.62 -10.32
CA LEU A 96 8.72 -3.00 -10.21
C LEU A 96 8.05 -3.50 -11.52
N LYS A 97 7.18 -2.70 -12.14
CA LYS A 97 6.59 -3.02 -13.44
C LYS A 97 7.64 -3.19 -14.53
N ASP A 98 8.63 -2.31 -14.58
CA ASP A 98 9.67 -2.39 -15.59
C ASP A 98 10.59 -3.60 -15.40
N ILE A 99 10.83 -4.01 -14.16
CA ILE A 99 11.52 -5.26 -13.85
C ILE A 99 10.67 -6.44 -14.36
N TRP A 100 9.38 -6.49 -14.04
CA TRP A 100 8.47 -7.56 -14.48
C TRP A 100 8.31 -7.64 -15.99
N SER A 101 8.32 -6.49 -16.68
CA SER A 101 8.26 -6.45 -18.15
C SER A 101 9.61 -6.65 -18.85
N GLY A 102 10.68 -6.86 -18.08
CA GLY A 102 12.02 -7.05 -18.62
C GLY A 102 12.69 -5.79 -19.19
N HIS A 103 12.10 -4.61 -18.95
CA HIS A 103 12.72 -3.34 -19.34
C HIS A 103 13.94 -2.99 -18.46
N ILE A 104 13.91 -3.42 -17.19
CA ILE A 104 15.07 -3.37 -16.29
C ILE A 104 15.59 -4.81 -16.16
N PRO A 105 16.79 -5.09 -16.69
CA PRO A 105 17.36 -6.44 -16.63
C PRO A 105 17.80 -6.75 -15.19
N VAL A 106 17.45 -7.96 -14.72
CA VAL A 106 17.89 -8.48 -13.41
C VAL A 106 18.91 -9.57 -13.62
N ARG A 107 20.07 -9.45 -12.99
CA ARG A 107 21.11 -10.48 -13.04
C ARG A 107 20.65 -11.71 -12.26
N GLY A 108 20.81 -12.88 -12.86
CA GLY A 108 20.46 -14.14 -12.20
C GLY A 108 18.97 -14.45 -12.16
N ALA A 109 18.11 -13.63 -12.82
CA ALA A 109 16.70 -13.95 -12.96
C ALA A 109 16.57 -15.24 -13.80
N GLU A 110 16.06 -16.30 -13.17
CA GLU A 110 15.72 -17.51 -13.88
C GLU A 110 14.54 -17.27 -14.83
N LYS A 111 14.58 -17.95 -15.98
CA LYS A 111 13.42 -17.89 -16.88
C LYS A 111 12.25 -18.63 -16.23
N ALA A 112 11.10 -17.98 -16.30
CA ALA A 112 9.85 -18.53 -15.85
C ALA A 112 9.59 -19.95 -16.31
N GLN A 113 9.20 -20.82 -15.39
CA GLN A 113 8.65 -22.13 -15.72
C GLN A 113 7.19 -21.97 -16.16
N PRO A 114 6.76 -22.64 -17.26
CA PRO A 114 5.36 -22.60 -17.65
C PRO A 114 4.45 -23.15 -16.54
N GLY A 115 3.47 -22.38 -16.13
CA GLY A 115 2.49 -22.77 -15.11
C GLY A 115 2.70 -22.21 -13.71
N GLU A 116 3.83 -21.57 -13.43
CA GLU A 116 4.06 -20.88 -12.16
C GLU A 116 3.52 -19.45 -12.20
N GLY A 117 2.30 -19.23 -11.73
CA GLY A 117 1.72 -17.90 -11.55
C GLY A 117 2.01 -17.34 -10.17
N TRP A 118 1.85 -16.03 -9.99
CA TRP A 118 2.00 -15.34 -8.70
C TRP A 118 1.27 -16.06 -7.56
N ARG A 119 0.00 -16.44 -7.76
CA ARG A 119 -0.82 -17.11 -6.75
C ARG A 119 -0.39 -18.55 -6.47
N ALA A 120 0.20 -19.24 -7.42
CA ALA A 120 0.75 -20.58 -7.20
C ALA A 120 1.95 -20.55 -6.25
N ARG A 121 2.72 -19.46 -6.28
CA ARG A 121 3.90 -19.26 -5.42
C ARG A 121 3.57 -18.70 -4.05
N HIS A 122 2.64 -17.73 -3.97
CA HIS A 122 2.36 -16.98 -2.75
C HIS A 122 1.06 -17.40 -2.07
N GLY A 123 0.21 -18.18 -2.74
CA GLY A 123 -1.09 -18.58 -2.19
C GLY A 123 -2.05 -17.39 -2.03
N PHE A 124 -2.81 -17.43 -0.95
CA PHE A 124 -3.73 -16.36 -0.59
C PHE A 124 -3.26 -15.66 0.67
N PHE A 125 -3.22 -14.34 0.64
CA PHE A 125 -2.98 -13.51 1.80
C PHE A 125 -4.27 -13.40 2.63
N ASP A 126 -4.47 -14.33 3.54
CA ASP A 126 -5.63 -14.41 4.44
C ASP A 126 -5.25 -14.06 5.90
N GLY A 127 -6.16 -14.32 6.83
CA GLY A 127 -5.92 -14.07 8.24
C GLY A 127 -4.81 -14.92 8.86
N GLY A 128 -4.53 -16.11 8.30
CA GLY A 128 -3.41 -16.94 8.71
C GLY A 128 -2.07 -16.29 8.35
N TRP A 129 -1.94 -15.86 7.10
CA TRP A 129 -0.79 -15.07 6.66
C TRP A 129 -0.65 -13.78 7.48
N TRP A 130 -1.74 -13.04 7.64
CA TRP A 130 -1.74 -11.77 8.38
C TRP A 130 -1.22 -11.93 9.80
N LYS A 131 -1.64 -12.96 10.53
CA LYS A 131 -1.16 -13.24 11.88
C LYS A 131 0.30 -13.68 11.93
N GLY A 132 0.76 -14.41 10.93
CA GLY A 132 2.14 -14.86 10.82
C GLY A 132 3.13 -13.77 10.42
N SER A 133 2.66 -12.72 9.75
CA SER A 133 3.48 -11.61 9.27
C SER A 133 3.82 -10.63 10.38
N ASN A 134 4.98 -10.00 10.30
CA ASN A 134 5.37 -8.93 11.21
C ASN A 134 4.72 -7.57 10.84
N ALA A 135 4.79 -6.59 11.73
CA ALA A 135 4.14 -5.29 11.54
C ALA A 135 4.65 -4.53 10.31
N ALA A 136 5.94 -4.63 9.98
CA ALA A 136 6.53 -3.95 8.83
C ALA A 136 6.06 -4.60 7.51
N GLU A 137 5.99 -5.94 7.46
CA GLU A 137 5.49 -6.69 6.32
C GLU A 137 4.00 -6.39 6.06
N ARG A 138 3.16 -6.35 7.10
CA ARG A 138 1.75 -5.95 6.99
C ARG A 138 1.61 -4.53 6.46
N LEU A 139 2.40 -3.59 6.97
CA LEU A 139 2.40 -2.20 6.51
C LEU A 139 2.78 -2.12 5.03
N GLY A 140 3.88 -2.75 4.64
CA GLY A 140 4.33 -2.82 3.26
C GLY A 140 3.26 -3.42 2.33
N PHE A 141 2.60 -4.52 2.74
CA PHE A 141 1.52 -5.13 1.97
C PHE A 141 0.39 -4.14 1.68
N ILE A 142 -0.07 -3.41 2.70
CA ILE A 142 -1.10 -2.38 2.54
C ILE A 142 -0.61 -1.26 1.61
N GLU A 143 0.63 -0.81 1.77
CA GLU A 143 1.22 0.24 0.93
C GLU A 143 1.29 -0.18 -0.55
N GLY A 144 1.72 -1.40 -0.83
CA GLY A 144 1.78 -1.97 -2.18
C GLY A 144 0.39 -2.12 -2.79
N TYR A 145 -0.53 -2.74 -2.06
CA TYR A 145 -1.90 -2.97 -2.52
C TYR A 145 -2.65 -1.66 -2.79
N THR A 146 -2.60 -0.69 -1.87
CA THR A 146 -3.24 0.61 -2.04
C THR A 146 -2.64 1.40 -3.20
N THR A 147 -1.33 1.31 -3.41
CA THR A 147 -0.65 1.91 -4.56
C THR A 147 -1.18 1.35 -5.88
N CYS A 148 -1.33 0.03 -5.98
CA CYS A 148 -1.86 -0.63 -7.17
C CYS A 148 -3.32 -0.25 -7.42
N VAL A 149 -4.20 -0.41 -6.42
CA VAL A 149 -5.64 -0.10 -6.53
C VAL A 149 -5.87 1.35 -6.95
N ASN A 150 -5.15 2.30 -6.32
CA ASN A 150 -5.30 3.73 -6.62
C ASN A 150 -4.71 4.13 -7.99
N SER A 151 -3.80 3.32 -8.55
CA SER A 151 -3.24 3.53 -9.89
C SER A 151 -4.09 2.93 -11.01
N ALA A 152 -5.02 2.03 -10.68
CA ALA A 152 -5.88 1.39 -11.67
C ALA A 152 -6.82 2.40 -12.34
N LYS A 153 -6.94 2.33 -13.67
CA LYS A 153 -7.81 3.25 -14.44
C LYS A 153 -9.30 3.06 -14.13
N ASN A 154 -9.70 1.84 -13.77
CA ASN A 154 -11.07 1.50 -13.36
C ASN A 154 -11.18 1.62 -11.83
N LYS A 155 -11.47 2.82 -11.37
CA LYS A 155 -11.51 3.20 -9.94
C LYS A 155 -12.78 2.69 -9.24
N ALA A 156 -13.01 1.39 -9.21
CA ALA A 156 -14.11 0.80 -8.44
C ALA A 156 -13.92 0.94 -6.92
N ALA A 157 -12.68 1.10 -6.46
CA ALA A 157 -12.36 1.34 -5.07
C ALA A 157 -11.27 2.42 -4.95
N HIS A 158 -11.44 3.35 -4.04
CA HIS A 158 -10.43 4.33 -3.66
C HIS A 158 -10.07 4.10 -2.21
N LEU A 159 -8.85 3.66 -1.96
CA LEU A 159 -8.31 3.50 -0.63
C LEU A 159 -7.59 4.79 -0.24
N GLN A 160 -8.30 5.68 0.49
CA GLN A 160 -7.83 7.05 0.79
C GLN A 160 -7.24 7.21 2.20
N LEU A 161 -7.45 6.23 3.09
CA LEU A 161 -6.89 6.30 4.42
C LEU A 161 -5.37 6.06 4.41
N PRO A 162 -4.63 6.57 5.39
CA PRO A 162 -3.24 6.23 5.57
C PRO A 162 -3.07 4.71 5.71
N PRO A 163 -2.00 4.09 5.15
CA PRO A 163 -1.76 2.65 5.24
C PRO A 163 -1.83 2.09 6.67
N SER A 164 -1.31 2.82 7.65
CA SER A 164 -1.36 2.44 9.06
C SER A 164 -2.79 2.32 9.61
N ALA A 165 -3.73 3.11 9.11
CA ALA A 165 -5.14 2.99 9.50
C ALA A 165 -5.76 1.70 8.96
N TYR A 166 -5.44 1.32 7.74
CA TYR A 166 -5.87 0.05 7.18
C TYR A 166 -5.27 -1.15 7.93
N VAL A 167 -3.99 -1.09 8.33
CA VAL A 167 -3.38 -2.13 9.18
C VAL A 167 -4.20 -2.32 10.44
N GLN A 168 -4.54 -1.23 11.16
CA GLN A 168 -5.36 -1.31 12.38
C GLN A 168 -6.75 -1.91 12.12
N TRP A 169 -7.41 -1.54 11.02
CA TRP A 169 -8.71 -2.09 10.65
C TRP A 169 -8.65 -3.59 10.34
N VAL A 170 -7.63 -4.03 9.62
CA VAL A 170 -7.44 -5.45 9.32
C VAL A 170 -7.11 -6.24 10.59
N ASP A 171 -6.28 -5.68 11.47
CA ASP A 171 -6.01 -6.27 12.79
C ASP A 171 -7.30 -6.46 13.60
N LEU A 172 -8.15 -5.43 13.67
CA LEU A 172 -9.45 -5.49 14.36
C LEU A 172 -10.39 -6.51 13.69
N TRP A 173 -10.41 -6.59 12.37
CA TRP A 173 -11.23 -7.56 11.66
C TRP A 173 -10.86 -9.00 12.04
N TYR A 174 -9.58 -9.35 12.04
CA TYR A 174 -9.14 -10.70 12.36
C TYR A 174 -9.10 -10.99 13.87
N ALA A 175 -9.01 -9.95 14.71
CA ALA A 175 -9.11 -10.08 16.17
C ALA A 175 -10.57 -10.16 16.66
N GLY A 176 -11.52 -9.60 15.91
CA GLY A 176 -12.90 -9.44 16.36
C GLY A 176 -13.74 -10.68 16.16
N GLY A 177 -14.41 -11.09 17.25
CA GLY A 177 -15.43 -12.11 17.30
C GLY A 177 -15.14 -13.12 18.41
N GLY A 178 -15.75 -12.94 19.59
CA GLY A 178 -15.61 -13.82 20.76
C GLY A 178 -16.10 -15.27 20.55
N ASP A 179 -16.75 -15.57 19.42
CA ASP A 179 -17.21 -16.90 19.07
C ASP A 179 -16.20 -17.56 18.14
N GLY A 180 -15.66 -18.69 18.58
CA GLY A 180 -14.58 -19.41 17.88
C GLY A 180 -14.90 -19.76 16.41
N GLU A 181 -16.16 -20.03 16.09
CA GLU A 181 -16.61 -20.33 14.73
C GLU A 181 -16.54 -19.10 13.79
N VAL A 182 -16.98 -17.94 14.26
CA VAL A 182 -16.90 -16.69 13.51
C VAL A 182 -15.44 -16.27 13.30
N SER A 183 -14.59 -16.53 14.29
CA SER A 183 -13.15 -16.27 14.17
C SER A 183 -12.50 -17.17 13.12
N ALA A 184 -12.85 -18.45 13.05
CA ALA A 184 -12.33 -19.38 12.05
C ALA A 184 -12.75 -18.98 10.62
N GLN A 185 -14.02 -18.60 10.43
CA GLN A 185 -14.50 -18.11 9.14
C GLN A 185 -13.78 -16.84 8.68
N ARG A 186 -13.52 -15.90 9.61
CA ARG A 186 -12.78 -14.66 9.29
C ARG A 186 -11.32 -14.93 8.89
N GLN A 187 -10.69 -15.95 9.46
CA GLN A 187 -9.31 -16.30 9.13
C GLN A 187 -9.13 -16.72 7.66
N GLY A 188 -10.14 -17.32 7.04
CA GLY A 188 -10.13 -17.68 5.62
C GLY A 188 -10.46 -16.55 4.65
N VAL A 189 -10.84 -15.36 5.15
CA VAL A 189 -11.12 -14.19 4.30
C VAL A 189 -9.79 -13.55 3.88
N LYS A 190 -9.67 -13.17 2.62
CA LYS A 190 -8.47 -12.49 2.10
C LYS A 190 -8.33 -11.10 2.69
N VAL A 191 -7.09 -10.69 2.97
CA VAL A 191 -6.77 -9.32 3.41
C VAL A 191 -7.32 -8.28 2.44
N THR A 192 -7.20 -8.52 1.15
CA THR A 192 -7.69 -7.61 0.09
C THR A 192 -9.20 -7.46 0.08
N ASP A 193 -9.96 -8.53 0.38
CA ASP A 193 -11.41 -8.46 0.51
C ASP A 193 -11.82 -7.66 1.76
N VAL A 194 -11.07 -7.80 2.85
CA VAL A 194 -11.27 -6.99 4.07
C VAL A 194 -11.01 -5.52 3.77
N LEU A 195 -9.91 -5.19 3.08
CA LEU A 195 -9.57 -3.82 2.69
C LEU A 195 -10.63 -3.16 1.84
N LEU A 196 -11.17 -3.88 0.85
CA LEU A 196 -12.22 -3.35 -0.04
C LEU A 196 -13.53 -3.11 0.72
N ARG A 197 -13.87 -3.95 1.70
CA ARG A 197 -15.05 -3.74 2.56
C ARG A 197 -14.88 -2.48 3.40
N VAL A 198 -13.73 -2.29 4.03
CA VAL A 198 -13.42 -1.11 4.85
C VAL A 198 -13.34 0.16 4.00
N GLY A 199 -12.69 0.10 2.83
CA GLY A 199 -12.53 1.23 1.93
C GLY A 199 -13.86 1.77 1.37
N ASN A 200 -14.86 0.89 1.20
CA ASN A 200 -16.19 1.26 0.69
C ASN A 200 -17.15 1.76 1.79
N HIS A 201 -16.81 1.58 3.08
CA HIS A 201 -17.63 2.03 4.21
C HIS A 201 -16.80 2.85 5.20
N PRO A 202 -16.35 4.07 4.83
CA PRO A 202 -15.60 4.89 5.78
C PRO A 202 -16.52 5.32 6.93
N ALA A 203 -16.23 4.83 8.14
CA ALA A 203 -16.61 5.41 9.42
C ALA A 203 -18.10 5.47 9.84
N SER A 204 -19.05 4.78 9.19
CA SER A 204 -20.46 4.80 9.64
C SER A 204 -20.85 3.70 10.62
N GLU A 205 -20.02 2.68 10.84
CA GLU A 205 -20.34 1.52 11.69
C GLU A 205 -19.63 1.50 13.07
N GLY A 206 -19.08 2.62 13.48
CA GLY A 206 -18.38 2.76 14.76
C GLY A 206 -19.10 3.67 15.76
N ARG A 207 -20.46 3.58 15.88
CA ARG A 207 -21.20 4.18 17.02
C ARG A 207 -22.16 3.19 17.59
#